data_788fa186519c857322753a7e225dbd0c
#
_entry.id   788fa186519c857322753a7e225dbd0c
#
_cell.length_a   1.000
_cell.length_b   1.000
_cell.length_c   1.000
_cell.angle_alpha   90.00
_cell.angle_beta   90.00
_cell.angle_gamma   90.00
#
_symmetry.space_group_name_H-M   'P 1'
#
loop_
_entity.id
_entity.type
_entity.pdbx_description
1 polymer ?
#
loop_
_entity_poly.entity_id
_entity_poly.type
_entity_poly.pdbx_seq_one_letter_code
_entity_poly.pdbx_strand_id
1 'polypeptide(L)'
;VGYLIAPEDLMFEMKKVHQFLVFSVNSFSQHAISEYLDVVDFSEVSKMYQRKRDLFQNLIKNSRFELMPCDGTYFQVVNYNQISNKNDVDFAKELIVNHGVASIPISVFYNDATDRHMLRFCFAKTDETLIAAAEKLCSI
;
A
#
# COMPACT_ATOMS: atom_id res chain seq x y z
N VAL A 1 11.22 -11.91 -1.00
CA VAL A 1 10.81 -13.21 -1.55
C VAL A 1 9.35 -13.14 -1.95
N GLY A 2 9.03 -13.72 -3.09
CA GLY A 2 7.66 -13.88 -3.57
C GLY A 2 7.52 -15.23 -4.26
N TYR A 3 6.31 -15.64 -4.54
CA TYR A 3 6.03 -16.83 -5.33
C TYR A 3 4.99 -16.54 -6.41
N LEU A 4 5.01 -17.36 -7.45
CA LEU A 4 4.07 -17.28 -8.55
C LEU A 4 3.51 -18.65 -8.84
N ILE A 5 2.20 -18.75 -8.99
CA ILE A 5 1.47 -19.94 -9.41
C ILE A 5 0.72 -19.59 -10.69
N ALA A 6 0.90 -20.39 -11.73
CA ALA A 6 0.24 -20.19 -13.02
C ALA A 6 -0.03 -21.56 -13.68
N PRO A 7 -0.91 -21.63 -14.70
CA PRO A 7 -1.03 -22.80 -15.56
C PRO A 7 0.32 -23.24 -16.13
N GLU A 8 0.42 -24.54 -16.48
CA GLU A 8 1.70 -25.18 -16.81
C GLU A 8 2.43 -24.52 -17.98
N ASP A 9 1.70 -24.15 -19.03
CA ASP A 9 2.23 -23.48 -20.23
C ASP A 9 2.83 -22.11 -19.89
N LEU A 10 2.12 -21.30 -19.11
CA LEU A 10 2.62 -20.00 -18.64
C LEU A 10 3.81 -20.20 -17.67
N MET A 11 3.72 -21.19 -16.78
CA MET A 11 4.79 -21.46 -15.82
C MET A 11 6.10 -21.88 -16.54
N PHE A 12 5.98 -22.62 -17.64
CA PHE A 12 7.12 -22.98 -18.45
C PHE A 12 7.86 -21.76 -19.02
N GLU A 13 7.13 -20.78 -19.58
CA GLU A 13 7.73 -19.57 -20.11
C GLU A 13 8.27 -18.64 -18.99
N MET A 14 7.56 -18.55 -17.87
CA MET A 14 8.02 -17.76 -16.73
C MET A 14 9.31 -18.31 -16.12
N LYS A 15 9.47 -19.63 -16.06
CA LYS A 15 10.72 -20.25 -15.60
C LYS A 15 11.91 -19.90 -16.49
N LYS A 16 11.72 -19.85 -17.82
CA LYS A 16 12.77 -19.42 -18.75
C LYS A 16 13.21 -17.96 -18.48
N VAL A 17 12.27 -17.08 -18.23
CA VAL A 17 12.58 -15.68 -17.90
C VAL A 17 13.26 -15.58 -16.52
N HIS A 18 12.71 -16.25 -15.52
CA HIS A 18 13.23 -16.23 -14.15
C HIS A 18 14.69 -16.67 -14.04
N GLN A 19 15.09 -17.73 -14.78
CA GLN A 19 16.45 -18.24 -14.72
C GLN A 19 17.51 -17.22 -15.18
N PHE A 20 17.14 -16.26 -16.05
CA PHE A 20 18.04 -15.23 -16.53
C PHE A 20 17.94 -13.93 -15.73
N LEU A 21 16.79 -13.63 -15.11
CA LEU A 21 16.59 -12.42 -14.32
C LEU A 21 17.08 -12.56 -12.88
N VAL A 22 16.74 -13.65 -12.23
CA VAL A 22 16.99 -13.86 -10.79
C VAL A 22 17.87 -15.06 -10.53
N PHE A 23 17.75 -16.11 -11.35
CA PHE A 23 18.39 -17.41 -11.21
C PHE A 23 17.96 -18.16 -9.95
N SER A 24 18.26 -17.62 -8.77
CA SER A 24 17.88 -18.21 -7.48
C SER A 24 17.58 -17.13 -6.46
N VAL A 25 16.57 -17.36 -5.66
CA VAL A 25 16.23 -16.51 -4.50
C VAL A 25 17.21 -16.80 -3.37
N ASN A 26 17.48 -15.78 -2.54
CA ASN A 26 18.37 -15.91 -1.39
C ASN A 26 17.98 -17.08 -0.48
N SER A 27 18.91 -18.04 -0.28
CA SER A 27 18.66 -19.30 0.43
C SER A 27 18.35 -19.09 1.91
N PHE A 28 19.01 -18.12 2.58
CA PHE A 28 18.75 -17.83 3.99
C PHE A 28 17.31 -17.33 4.19
N SER A 29 16.82 -16.48 3.28
CA SER A 29 15.44 -16.01 3.32
C SER A 29 14.45 -17.15 3.09
N GLN A 30 14.76 -18.10 2.21
CA GLN A 30 13.90 -19.26 1.98
C GLN A 30 13.81 -20.14 3.22
N HIS A 31 14.93 -20.44 3.88
CA HIS A 31 14.94 -21.21 5.13
C HIS A 31 14.19 -20.52 6.24
N ALA A 32 14.44 -19.22 6.47
CA ALA A 32 13.76 -18.45 7.51
C ALA A 32 12.23 -18.40 7.28
N ILE A 33 11.80 -18.23 6.03
CA ILE A 33 10.37 -18.24 5.70
C ILE A 33 9.79 -19.64 5.90
N SER A 34 10.50 -20.71 5.49
CA SER A 34 10.03 -22.09 5.67
C SER A 34 9.76 -22.40 7.15
N GLU A 35 10.71 -22.08 8.03
CA GLU A 35 10.53 -22.28 9.48
C GLU A 35 9.41 -21.39 10.06
N TYR A 36 9.30 -20.14 9.56
CA TYR A 36 8.26 -19.21 10.04
C TYR A 36 6.86 -19.65 9.63
N LEU A 37 6.69 -20.26 8.45
CA LEU A 37 5.39 -20.76 7.97
C LEU A 37 4.79 -21.84 8.88
N ASP A 38 5.61 -22.59 9.60
CA ASP A 38 5.17 -23.64 10.52
C ASP A 38 4.63 -23.08 11.86
N VAL A 39 4.92 -21.80 12.17
CA VAL A 39 4.55 -21.20 13.46
C VAL A 39 3.61 -20.01 13.33
N VAL A 40 3.46 -19.43 12.12
CA VAL A 40 2.64 -18.22 11.91
C VAL A 40 1.14 -18.56 11.83
N ASP A 41 0.34 -17.81 12.56
CA ASP A 41 -1.11 -17.78 12.35
C ASP A 41 -1.51 -16.63 11.41
N PHE A 42 -1.80 -16.97 10.17
CA PHE A 42 -2.21 -15.98 9.15
C PHE A 42 -3.55 -15.31 9.47
N SER A 43 -4.41 -15.92 10.28
CA SER A 43 -5.68 -15.31 10.68
C SER A 43 -5.47 -14.06 11.54
N GLU A 44 -4.45 -14.06 12.39
CA GLU A 44 -4.08 -12.92 13.22
C GLU A 44 -3.52 -11.75 12.38
N VAL A 45 -2.81 -12.05 11.30
CA VAL A 45 -2.34 -11.02 10.36
C VAL A 45 -3.51 -10.29 9.71
N SER A 46 -4.52 -11.03 9.26
CA SER A 46 -5.74 -10.46 8.67
C SER A 46 -6.49 -9.57 9.67
N LYS A 47 -6.68 -10.02 10.90
CA LYS A 47 -7.33 -9.25 11.97
C LYS A 47 -6.55 -7.98 12.30
N MET A 48 -5.22 -8.08 12.37
CA MET A 48 -4.35 -6.94 12.62
C MET A 48 -4.51 -5.85 11.53
N TYR A 49 -4.46 -6.22 10.26
CA TYR A 49 -4.61 -5.26 9.17
C TYR A 49 -6.02 -4.70 9.08
N GLN A 50 -7.05 -5.50 9.33
CA GLN A 50 -8.42 -5.01 9.41
C GLN A 50 -8.56 -3.94 10.52
N ARG A 51 -8.03 -4.19 11.71
CA ARG A 51 -8.03 -3.23 12.82
C ARG A 51 -7.30 -1.93 12.43
N LYS A 52 -6.14 -2.03 11.79
CA LYS A 52 -5.37 -0.86 11.33
C LYS A 52 -6.12 -0.04 10.29
N ARG A 53 -6.75 -0.71 9.31
CA ARG A 53 -7.62 -0.07 8.33
C ARG A 53 -8.76 0.69 8.99
N ASP A 54 -9.50 0.00 9.86
CA ASP A 54 -10.67 0.56 10.52
C ASP A 54 -10.28 1.75 11.41
N LEU A 55 -9.15 1.66 12.10
CA LEU A 55 -8.58 2.78 12.87
C LEU A 55 -8.29 3.97 11.95
N PHE A 56 -7.51 3.78 10.88
CA PHE A 56 -7.15 4.86 9.97
C PHE A 56 -8.36 5.50 9.31
N GLN A 57 -9.29 4.70 8.79
CA GLN A 57 -10.54 5.20 8.20
C GLN A 57 -11.36 6.01 9.20
N ASN A 58 -11.52 5.53 10.44
CA ASN A 58 -12.24 6.27 11.49
C ASN A 58 -11.58 7.60 11.84
N LEU A 59 -10.25 7.65 11.86
CA LEU A 59 -9.51 8.87 12.16
C LEU A 59 -9.71 9.96 11.10
N ILE A 60 -9.74 9.59 9.80
CA ILE A 60 -9.82 10.56 8.70
C ILE A 60 -11.22 10.71 8.09
N LYS A 61 -12.24 9.99 8.58
CA LYS A 61 -13.62 10.01 8.01
C LYS A 61 -14.27 11.41 7.94
N ASN A 62 -13.86 12.31 8.82
CA ASN A 62 -14.36 13.68 8.88
C ASN A 62 -13.42 14.70 8.19
N SER A 63 -12.34 14.24 7.59
CA SER A 63 -11.45 15.07 6.78
C SER A 63 -12.09 15.39 5.43
N ARG A 64 -11.45 16.26 4.66
CA ARG A 64 -11.88 16.59 3.29
C ARG A 64 -11.42 15.53 2.26
N PHE A 65 -10.69 14.49 2.68
CA PHE A 65 -10.35 13.36 1.86
C PHE A 65 -11.52 12.39 1.75
N GLU A 66 -11.92 12.05 0.53
CA GLU A 66 -12.95 11.04 0.29
C GLU A 66 -12.32 9.63 0.30
N LEU A 67 -12.80 8.77 1.20
CA LEU A 67 -12.33 7.39 1.32
C LEU A 67 -12.87 6.53 0.17
N MET A 68 -11.96 5.90 -0.57
CA MET A 68 -12.34 4.90 -1.56
C MET A 68 -12.49 3.51 -0.90
N PRO A 69 -13.27 2.58 -1.49
CA PRO A 69 -13.40 1.22 -0.98
C PRO A 69 -12.05 0.55 -0.75
N CYS A 70 -11.93 -0.19 0.36
CA CYS A 70 -10.70 -0.90 0.75
C CYS A 70 -11.06 -2.27 1.32
N ASP A 71 -11.13 -3.28 0.46
CA ASP A 71 -11.52 -4.64 0.81
C ASP A 71 -10.36 -5.52 1.26
N GLY A 72 -9.13 -5.05 1.09
CA GLY A 72 -7.92 -5.80 1.44
C GLY A 72 -6.66 -4.95 1.44
N THR A 73 -5.50 -5.59 1.43
CA THR A 73 -4.18 -4.94 1.46
C THR A 73 -3.91 -4.15 2.74
N TYR A 74 -2.91 -3.29 2.70
CA TYR A 74 -2.47 -2.40 3.80
C TYR A 74 -2.41 -0.92 3.34
N PHE A 75 -3.16 -0.59 2.29
CA PHE A 75 -3.25 0.74 1.73
C PHE A 75 -4.70 1.23 1.71
N GLN A 76 -4.88 2.51 1.98
CA GLN A 76 -6.12 3.23 1.75
C GLN A 76 -5.93 4.21 0.59
N VAL A 77 -6.75 4.08 -0.44
CA VAL A 77 -6.84 5.07 -1.51
C VAL A 77 -7.86 6.12 -1.10
N VAL A 78 -7.51 7.38 -1.31
CA VAL A 78 -8.39 8.54 -1.07
C VAL A 78 -8.44 9.42 -2.30
N ASN A 79 -9.58 10.08 -2.50
CA ASN A 79 -9.72 11.16 -3.47
C ASN A 79 -9.58 12.50 -2.74
N TYR A 80 -8.90 13.49 -3.36
CA TYR A 80 -8.62 14.79 -2.78
C TYR A 80 -9.19 15.98 -3.60
N ASN A 81 -10.14 15.73 -4.50
CA ASN A 81 -10.75 16.78 -5.35
C ASN A 81 -11.28 17.99 -4.57
N GLN A 82 -11.71 17.78 -3.32
CA GLN A 82 -12.23 18.86 -2.47
C GLN A 82 -11.13 19.69 -1.79
N ILE A 83 -9.87 19.30 -1.94
CA ILE A 83 -8.73 19.90 -1.24
C ILE A 83 -7.87 20.72 -2.19
N SER A 84 -7.50 20.15 -3.35
CA SER A 84 -6.55 20.76 -4.27
C SER A 84 -6.86 20.39 -5.73
N ASN A 85 -6.59 21.35 -6.63
CA ASN A 85 -6.64 21.13 -8.09
C ASN A 85 -5.27 20.73 -8.68
N LYS A 86 -4.23 20.54 -7.83
CA LYS A 86 -2.93 20.07 -8.27
C LYS A 86 -3.02 18.61 -8.70
N ASN A 87 -2.16 18.22 -9.65
CA ASN A 87 -2.03 16.81 -9.97
C ASN A 87 -1.53 16.01 -8.75
N ASP A 88 -1.74 14.70 -8.77
CA ASP A 88 -1.46 13.83 -7.62
C ASP A 88 0.02 13.77 -7.24
N VAL A 89 0.95 13.87 -8.21
CA VAL A 89 2.39 13.89 -7.95
C VAL A 89 2.80 15.16 -7.19
N ASP A 90 2.31 16.32 -7.61
CA ASP A 90 2.64 17.60 -7.00
C ASP A 90 1.96 17.74 -5.64
N PHE A 91 0.71 17.27 -5.51
CA PHE A 91 0.03 17.29 -4.23
C PHE A 91 0.66 16.32 -3.22
N ALA A 92 1.12 15.13 -3.65
CA ALA A 92 1.87 14.22 -2.79
C ALA A 92 3.18 14.86 -2.26
N LYS A 93 3.91 15.59 -3.10
CA LYS A 93 5.10 16.35 -2.67
C LYS A 93 4.75 17.45 -1.67
N GLU A 94 3.67 18.17 -1.91
CA GLU A 94 3.18 19.21 -1.01
C GLU A 94 2.83 18.65 0.37
N LEU A 95 2.15 17.51 0.44
CA LEU A 95 1.83 16.83 1.69
C LEU A 95 3.09 16.48 2.50
N ILE A 96 4.16 16.07 1.83
CA ILE A 96 5.44 15.81 2.50
C ILE A 96 6.06 17.10 3.03
N VAL A 97 6.17 18.12 2.19
CA VAL A 97 6.89 19.36 2.51
C VAL A 97 6.16 20.18 3.56
N ASN A 98 4.85 20.35 3.42
CA ASN A 98 4.06 21.27 4.24
C ASN A 98 3.44 20.59 5.47
N HIS A 99 3.14 19.28 5.38
CA HIS A 99 2.40 18.57 6.42
C HIS A 99 3.19 17.38 7.00
N GLY A 100 4.33 17.00 6.38
CA GLY A 100 5.15 15.88 6.83
C GLY A 100 4.44 14.52 6.76
N VAL A 101 3.50 14.36 5.81
CA VAL A 101 2.78 13.10 5.58
C VAL A 101 3.08 12.60 4.17
N ALA A 102 3.63 11.39 4.08
CA ALA A 102 3.95 10.76 2.82
C ALA A 102 2.77 9.98 2.25
N SER A 103 2.52 10.16 0.98
CA SER A 103 1.55 9.40 0.20
C SER A 103 2.14 8.99 -1.15
N ILE A 104 1.48 8.08 -1.84
CA ILE A 104 1.87 7.67 -3.18
C ILE A 104 0.80 8.13 -4.17
N PRO A 105 1.18 8.91 -5.21
CA PRO A 105 0.26 9.29 -6.27
C PRO A 105 -0.18 8.07 -7.08
N ILE A 106 -1.45 7.98 -7.46
CA ILE A 106 -1.99 6.82 -8.17
C ILE A 106 -1.68 6.86 -9.67
N SER A 107 -1.53 8.04 -10.26
CA SER A 107 -1.22 8.20 -11.69
C SER A 107 0.05 7.47 -12.14
N VAL A 108 1.03 7.32 -11.24
CA VAL A 108 2.30 6.63 -11.54
C VAL A 108 2.14 5.13 -11.85
N PHE A 109 0.99 4.55 -11.54
CA PHE A 109 0.67 3.15 -11.84
C PHE A 109 -0.07 2.97 -13.17
N TYR A 110 -0.52 4.04 -13.80
CA TYR A 110 -1.18 4.00 -15.10
C TYR A 110 -0.19 4.20 -16.23
N ASN A 111 -0.36 3.46 -17.31
CA ASN A 111 0.50 3.55 -18.48
C ASN A 111 0.44 4.93 -19.17
N ASP A 112 -0.72 5.58 -19.11
CA ASP A 112 -1.00 6.90 -19.66
C ASP A 112 -0.81 8.04 -18.62
N ALA A 113 -0.37 7.70 -17.41
CA ALA A 113 -0.21 8.63 -16.29
C ALA A 113 -1.46 9.49 -15.99
N THR A 114 -2.67 8.96 -16.28
CA THR A 114 -3.94 9.66 -16.05
C THR A 114 -4.11 9.99 -14.57
N ASP A 115 -4.16 11.28 -14.27
CA ASP A 115 -4.45 11.77 -12.92
C ASP A 115 -5.96 11.73 -12.64
N ARG A 116 -6.33 11.07 -11.55
CA ARG A 116 -7.71 10.97 -11.04
C ARG A 116 -7.88 11.66 -9.68
N HIS A 117 -6.92 12.48 -9.29
CA HIS A 117 -6.86 13.14 -7.99
C HIS A 117 -6.94 12.15 -6.82
N MET A 118 -6.16 11.07 -6.93
CA MET A 118 -6.13 10.01 -5.93
C MET A 118 -4.74 9.82 -5.34
N LEU A 119 -4.69 9.61 -4.04
CA LEU A 119 -3.49 9.30 -3.28
C LEU A 119 -3.67 7.98 -2.52
N ARG A 120 -2.57 7.30 -2.28
CA ARG A 120 -2.53 6.05 -1.52
C ARG A 120 -1.74 6.24 -0.24
N PHE A 121 -2.39 5.99 0.90
CA PHE A 121 -1.76 5.98 2.22
C PHE A 121 -1.55 4.55 2.72
N CYS A 122 -0.41 4.29 3.35
CA CYS A 122 -0.10 3.01 3.97
C CYS A 122 -0.51 3.02 5.44
N PHE A 123 -1.42 2.13 5.84
CA PHE A 123 -1.82 1.97 7.24
C PHE A 123 -1.07 0.86 7.99
N ALA A 124 -0.09 0.20 7.37
CA ALA A 124 0.82 -0.72 8.04
C ALA A 124 1.86 0.06 8.89
N LYS A 125 1.37 0.78 9.89
CA LYS A 125 2.14 1.64 10.80
C LYS A 125 1.71 1.38 12.24
N THR A 126 2.45 1.95 13.22
CA THR A 126 2.00 1.95 14.60
C THR A 126 0.76 2.84 14.77
N ASP A 127 -0.03 2.62 15.81
CA ASP A 127 -1.24 3.40 16.05
C ASP A 127 -0.93 4.89 16.28
N GLU A 128 0.18 5.18 16.98
CA GLU A 128 0.65 6.54 17.23
C GLU A 128 0.98 7.27 15.91
N THR A 129 1.62 6.56 14.97
CA THR A 129 1.93 7.12 13.64
C THR A 129 0.66 7.40 12.86
N LEU A 130 -0.34 6.51 12.92
CA LEU A 130 -1.62 6.71 12.24
C LEU A 130 -2.40 7.88 12.81
N ILE A 131 -2.43 8.02 14.14
CA ILE A 131 -3.08 9.13 14.83
C ILE A 131 -2.42 10.46 14.45
N ALA A 132 -1.09 10.54 14.57
CA ALA A 132 -0.35 11.77 14.25
C ALA A 132 -0.47 12.18 12.77
N ALA A 133 -0.52 11.21 11.85
CA ALA A 133 -0.74 11.49 10.44
C ALA A 133 -2.18 11.97 10.18
N ALA A 134 -3.16 11.32 10.80
CA ALA A 134 -4.58 11.67 10.65
C ALA A 134 -4.89 13.08 11.18
N GLU A 135 -4.32 13.49 12.30
CA GLU A 135 -4.45 14.86 12.84
C GLU A 135 -4.02 15.90 11.80
N LYS A 136 -2.88 15.66 11.14
CA LYS A 136 -2.38 16.53 10.07
C LYS A 136 -3.29 16.52 8.84
N LEU A 137 -3.75 15.35 8.41
CA LEU A 137 -4.64 15.21 7.26
C LEU A 137 -6.01 15.89 7.52
N CYS A 138 -6.52 15.84 8.75
CA CYS A 138 -7.77 16.51 9.12
C CYS A 138 -7.64 18.02 9.23
N SER A 139 -6.42 18.55 9.31
CA SER A 139 -6.18 20.00 9.36
C SER A 139 -6.04 20.66 7.98
N ILE A 140 -6.04 19.86 6.92
CA ILE A 140 -5.99 20.31 5.52
C ILE A 140 -7.40 20.55 4.99
#